data_ecf9a3e910b2f10ed5b990d1b2f67632
#
_entry.id   ecf9a3e910b2f10ed5b990d1b2f67632
#
_cell.length_a   1.000
_cell.length_b   1.000
_cell.length_c   1.000
_cell.angle_alpha   90.00
_cell.angle_beta   90.00
_cell.angle_gamma   90.00
#
_symmetry.space_group_name_H-M   'P 1'
#
loop_
_entity.id
_entity.type
_entity.pdbx_description
1 polymer ?
#
loop_
_entity_poly.entity_id
_entity_poly.type
_entity_poly.pdbx_seq_one_letter_code
_entity_poly.pdbx_strand_id
1 'polypeptide(L)'
;MRGFNETGLIFSEGYAETMAGEALPYIGARRTDMRVSGKDGRALFVSRFDADAPRGTVLIVHGFTENVEKFSELIHSLLINGMSVVAYDQRGHGRSWRAPGLKDISLTHVDRFDDYVEDLRRVYADAVAPMPRPHRIFCHSMGGAVTALFLEDPRGAAIDRAAMCAPMIAPDLKVLPIPVGRLLCGGAGALGMGKRRVFISRPYVYPDDFDTAPANGRARFDWYETVRRDRPEFQNNGPTYGWTLESIDVTRRILAPGAPERIGARIQLYTAALDGTVLPGPQKAFIDRVPRGEHFTVRDAKHEIFRSTDAVLFPWWAGVLRFLTEAETGA
;
A
#
# COMPACT_ATOMS: atom_id res chain seq x y z
N MET A 1 -2.99 7.30 -27.99
CA MET A 1 -2.05 7.88 -27.00
C MET A 1 -0.71 7.16 -27.17
N ARG A 2 0.35 7.87 -27.61
CA ARG A 2 1.65 7.21 -27.95
C ARG A 2 2.46 6.73 -26.73
N GLY A 3 2.18 7.21 -25.53
CA GLY A 3 2.95 6.91 -24.31
C GLY A 3 2.35 5.83 -23.41
N PHE A 4 1.18 5.26 -23.75
CA PHE A 4 0.44 4.33 -22.89
C PHE A 4 0.18 3.00 -23.59
N ASN A 5 0.14 1.91 -22.78
CA ASN A 5 -0.37 0.62 -23.24
C ASN A 5 -1.92 0.60 -23.19
N GLU A 6 -2.52 -0.54 -23.54
CA GLU A 6 -3.98 -0.73 -23.57
C GLU A 6 -4.68 -0.56 -22.21
N THR A 7 -3.97 -0.76 -21.10
CA THR A 7 -4.50 -0.56 -19.74
C THR A 7 -4.28 0.85 -19.21
N GLY A 8 -3.59 1.73 -19.97
CA GLY A 8 -3.25 3.09 -19.57
C GLY A 8 -2.05 3.20 -18.64
N LEU A 9 -1.22 2.16 -18.56
CA LEU A 9 0.11 2.26 -17.98
C LEU A 9 1.09 2.87 -18.99
N ILE A 10 2.08 3.56 -18.47
CA ILE A 10 3.07 4.30 -19.26
C ILE A 10 4.23 3.38 -19.64
N PHE A 11 4.68 3.46 -20.89
CA PHE A 11 5.91 2.77 -21.30
C PHE A 11 7.12 3.37 -20.57
N SER A 12 8.11 2.52 -20.25
CA SER A 12 9.35 2.97 -19.61
C SER A 12 10.12 3.99 -20.44
N GLU A 13 10.04 3.89 -21.78
CA GLU A 13 10.55 4.91 -22.70
C GLU A 13 9.67 6.17 -22.65
N GLY A 14 10.27 7.33 -22.36
CA GLY A 14 9.54 8.60 -22.21
C GLY A 14 8.64 8.66 -20.96
N TYR A 15 8.91 7.84 -19.94
CA TYR A 15 8.05 7.72 -18.76
C TYR A 15 7.83 9.06 -18.05
N ALA A 16 8.90 9.78 -17.76
CA ALA A 16 8.83 11.02 -16.99
C ALA A 16 8.08 12.12 -17.76
N GLU A 17 8.30 12.21 -19.05
CA GLU A 17 7.63 13.17 -19.96
C GLU A 17 6.15 12.87 -20.07
N THR A 18 5.77 11.60 -20.24
CA THR A 18 4.35 11.17 -20.29
C THR A 18 3.66 11.37 -18.95
N MET A 19 4.33 11.05 -17.84
CA MET A 19 3.81 11.35 -16.49
C MET A 19 3.53 12.84 -16.33
N ALA A 20 4.50 13.70 -16.64
CA ALA A 20 4.39 15.14 -16.43
C ALA A 20 3.41 15.82 -17.41
N GLY A 21 3.43 15.40 -18.67
CA GLY A 21 2.67 16.05 -19.74
C GLY A 21 1.24 15.55 -19.90
N GLU A 22 0.96 14.29 -19.54
CA GLU A 22 -0.35 13.68 -19.80
C GLU A 22 -1.00 13.12 -18.52
N ALA A 23 -0.35 12.17 -17.81
CA ALA A 23 -0.98 11.47 -16.69
C ALA A 23 -1.26 12.38 -15.50
N LEU A 24 -0.28 13.16 -15.03
CA LEU A 24 -0.48 14.08 -13.89
C LEU A 24 -1.52 15.18 -14.16
N PRO A 25 -1.56 15.86 -15.32
CA PRO A 25 -2.65 16.77 -15.66
C PRO A 25 -4.02 16.09 -15.68
N TYR A 26 -4.11 14.87 -16.24
CA TYR A 26 -5.37 14.11 -16.29
C TYR A 26 -5.90 13.76 -14.92
N ILE A 27 -5.07 13.21 -14.03
CA ILE A 27 -5.47 12.89 -12.66
C ILE A 27 -5.71 14.17 -11.83
N GLY A 28 -4.91 15.21 -12.04
CA GLY A 28 -5.04 16.49 -11.35
C GLY A 28 -6.38 17.18 -11.60
N ALA A 29 -6.87 17.14 -12.85
CA ALA A 29 -8.18 17.69 -13.21
C ALA A 29 -9.37 16.96 -12.56
N ARG A 30 -9.16 15.75 -12.02
CA ARG A 30 -10.17 14.88 -11.39
C ARG A 30 -9.96 14.71 -9.89
N ARG A 31 -8.97 15.38 -9.33
CA ARG A 31 -8.54 15.24 -7.94
C ARG A 31 -9.23 16.23 -7.02
N THR A 32 -9.73 15.75 -5.89
CA THR A 32 -10.18 16.54 -4.76
C THR A 32 -9.46 16.06 -3.51
N ASP A 33 -8.71 16.95 -2.87
CA ASP A 33 -8.02 16.67 -1.62
C ASP A 33 -8.86 17.07 -0.42
N MET A 34 -8.86 16.22 0.62
CA MET A 34 -9.61 16.44 1.85
C MET A 34 -8.84 15.94 3.07
N ARG A 35 -9.36 16.29 4.26
CA ARG A 35 -8.88 15.75 5.53
C ARG A 35 -9.98 14.92 6.18
N VAL A 36 -9.61 13.71 6.60
CA VAL A 36 -10.47 12.84 7.39
C VAL A 36 -9.93 12.81 8.82
N SER A 37 -10.84 12.85 9.80
CA SER A 37 -10.48 12.68 11.22
C SER A 37 -10.29 11.21 11.53
N GLY A 38 -9.03 10.75 11.56
CA GLY A 38 -8.66 9.38 11.92
C GLY A 38 -8.83 9.08 13.42
N LYS A 39 -8.26 7.97 13.86
CA LYS A 39 -8.24 7.57 15.28
C LYS A 39 -7.68 8.70 16.15
N ASP A 40 -8.34 8.98 17.27
CA ASP A 40 -7.99 10.04 18.23
C ASP A 40 -7.96 11.47 17.62
N GLY A 41 -8.79 11.72 16.58
CA GLY A 41 -8.86 13.03 15.93
C GLY A 41 -7.64 13.38 15.07
N ARG A 42 -6.76 12.41 14.75
CA ARG A 42 -5.56 12.64 13.95
C ARG A 42 -5.91 12.87 12.49
N ALA A 43 -5.48 14.00 11.93
CA ALA A 43 -5.81 14.37 10.56
C ALA A 43 -5.10 13.45 9.55
N LEU A 44 -5.88 12.81 8.69
CA LEU A 44 -5.41 12.00 7.57
C LEU A 44 -5.61 12.77 6.27
N PHE A 45 -4.61 12.76 5.41
CA PHE A 45 -4.72 13.30 4.07
C PHE A 45 -5.33 12.26 3.13
N VAL A 46 -6.39 12.64 2.44
CA VAL A 46 -7.12 11.78 1.51
C VAL A 46 -7.27 12.51 0.18
N SER A 47 -7.04 11.82 -0.91
CA SER A 47 -7.32 12.28 -2.27
C SER A 47 -8.40 11.41 -2.90
N ARG A 48 -9.43 12.05 -3.43
CA ARG A 48 -10.46 11.45 -4.24
C ARG A 48 -10.23 11.82 -5.69
N PHE A 49 -10.42 10.87 -6.59
CA PHE A 49 -10.32 11.04 -8.02
C PHE A 49 -11.59 10.50 -8.66
N ASP A 50 -12.34 11.35 -9.34
CA ASP A 50 -13.65 11.02 -9.92
C ASP A 50 -13.48 10.61 -11.39
N ALA A 51 -13.89 9.39 -11.75
CA ALA A 51 -13.99 8.98 -13.15
C ALA A 51 -15.19 9.63 -13.82
N ASP A 52 -15.11 9.91 -15.13
CA ASP A 52 -16.18 10.59 -15.88
C ASP A 52 -17.48 9.76 -15.91
N ALA A 53 -17.38 8.43 -16.00
CA ALA A 53 -18.51 7.50 -15.96
C ALA A 53 -18.14 6.31 -15.03
N PRO A 54 -18.28 6.49 -13.70
CA PRO A 54 -17.76 5.53 -12.75
C PRO A 54 -18.54 4.21 -12.74
N ARG A 55 -17.84 3.10 -12.85
CA ARG A 55 -18.36 1.72 -12.70
C ARG A 55 -18.11 1.14 -11.30
N GLY A 56 -17.59 1.94 -10.40
CA GLY A 56 -17.24 1.59 -9.04
C GLY A 56 -16.09 2.43 -8.52
N THR A 57 -15.64 2.12 -7.31
CA THR A 57 -14.56 2.85 -6.63
C THR A 57 -13.49 1.90 -6.12
N VAL A 58 -12.23 2.21 -6.36
CA VAL A 58 -11.07 1.51 -5.80
C VAL A 58 -10.44 2.35 -4.70
N LEU A 59 -10.35 1.80 -3.50
CA LEU A 59 -9.58 2.35 -2.39
C LEU A 59 -8.15 1.83 -2.47
N ILE A 60 -7.17 2.73 -2.55
CA ILE A 60 -5.75 2.38 -2.50
C ILE A 60 -5.24 2.50 -1.08
N VAL A 61 -4.69 1.40 -0.53
CA VAL A 61 -4.08 1.32 0.81
C VAL A 61 -2.58 1.03 0.64
N HIS A 62 -1.78 2.07 0.74
CA HIS A 62 -0.35 2.02 0.45
C HIS A 62 0.47 1.29 1.52
N GLY A 63 1.73 0.93 1.21
CA GLY A 63 2.68 0.27 2.09
C GLY A 63 3.48 1.20 3.00
N PHE A 64 4.43 0.61 3.71
CA PHE A 64 5.42 1.33 4.49
C PHE A 64 6.32 2.18 3.57
N THR A 65 6.68 3.40 4.00
CA THR A 65 7.48 4.38 3.24
C THR A 65 6.84 4.89 1.94
N GLU A 66 5.54 4.75 1.79
CA GLU A 66 4.79 5.17 0.61
C GLU A 66 3.83 6.34 0.91
N ASN A 67 3.17 6.83 -0.13
CA ASN A 67 2.16 7.87 -0.08
C ASN A 67 1.30 7.83 -1.35
N VAL A 68 0.26 8.65 -1.43
CA VAL A 68 -0.67 8.70 -2.57
C VAL A 68 0.05 8.94 -3.90
N GLU A 69 1.04 9.84 -3.95
CA GLU A 69 1.70 10.23 -5.20
C GLU A 69 2.46 9.06 -5.87
N LYS A 70 2.92 8.08 -5.08
CA LYS A 70 3.61 6.90 -5.60
C LYS A 70 2.72 6.03 -6.50
N PHE A 71 1.41 6.15 -6.36
CA PHE A 71 0.42 5.37 -7.13
C PHE A 71 -0.18 6.12 -8.32
N SER A 72 0.38 7.29 -8.71
CA SER A 72 -0.18 8.14 -9.76
C SER A 72 -0.42 7.40 -11.08
N GLU A 73 0.51 6.55 -11.53
CA GLU A 73 0.34 5.73 -12.74
C GLU A 73 -0.85 4.77 -12.64
N LEU A 74 -1.00 4.10 -11.51
CA LEU A 74 -2.13 3.18 -11.28
C LEU A 74 -3.45 3.94 -11.14
N ILE A 75 -3.44 5.11 -10.50
CA ILE A 75 -4.61 6.00 -10.40
C ILE A 75 -5.06 6.41 -11.80
N HIS A 76 -4.13 6.84 -12.67
CA HIS A 76 -4.42 7.16 -14.05
C HIS A 76 -5.08 5.97 -14.78
N SER A 77 -4.45 4.80 -14.69
CA SER A 77 -4.97 3.57 -15.31
C SER A 77 -6.39 3.21 -14.81
N LEU A 78 -6.64 3.28 -13.51
CA LEU A 78 -7.98 3.01 -12.93
C LEU A 78 -9.03 3.99 -13.46
N LEU A 79 -8.72 5.29 -13.51
CA LEU A 79 -9.64 6.33 -13.98
C LEU A 79 -10.04 6.15 -15.43
N ILE A 80 -9.09 5.92 -16.34
CA ILE A 80 -9.40 5.73 -17.76
C ILE A 80 -10.18 4.44 -18.03
N ASN A 81 -10.09 3.46 -17.09
CA ASN A 81 -10.87 2.24 -17.12
C ASN A 81 -12.18 2.34 -16.31
N GLY A 82 -12.64 3.55 -16.02
CA GLY A 82 -13.95 3.83 -15.42
C GLY A 82 -14.05 3.52 -13.92
N MET A 83 -12.93 3.48 -13.20
CA MET A 83 -12.95 3.33 -11.74
C MET A 83 -12.60 4.66 -11.08
N SER A 84 -13.50 5.20 -10.26
CA SER A 84 -13.13 6.26 -9.33
C SER A 84 -12.13 5.74 -8.30
N VAL A 85 -11.28 6.60 -7.76
CA VAL A 85 -10.23 6.19 -6.82
C VAL A 85 -10.30 7.04 -5.57
N VAL A 86 -10.15 6.40 -4.43
CA VAL A 86 -9.81 7.05 -3.16
C VAL A 86 -8.45 6.53 -2.72
N ALA A 87 -7.52 7.42 -2.43
CA ALA A 87 -6.23 7.08 -1.87
C ALA A 87 -5.92 8.00 -0.68
N TYR A 88 -5.22 7.50 0.32
CA TYR A 88 -4.90 8.31 1.49
C TYR A 88 -3.49 8.03 1.97
N ASP A 89 -2.86 9.05 2.54
CA ASP A 89 -1.60 8.87 3.24
C ASP A 89 -1.89 8.28 4.63
N GLN A 90 -1.37 7.11 4.95
CA GLN A 90 -1.57 6.49 6.27
C GLN A 90 -0.88 7.33 7.36
N ARG A 91 -1.33 7.24 8.61
CA ARG A 91 -0.65 7.93 9.73
C ARG A 91 0.86 7.68 9.70
N GLY A 92 1.65 8.70 9.98
CA GLY A 92 3.10 8.63 9.94
C GLY A 92 3.70 8.74 8.52
N HIS A 93 2.88 8.88 7.49
CA HIS A 93 3.32 8.97 6.09
C HIS A 93 2.78 10.23 5.39
N GLY A 94 3.48 10.64 4.35
CA GLY A 94 3.03 11.70 3.47
C GLY A 94 2.57 12.96 4.23
N ARG A 95 1.43 13.45 3.84
CA ARG A 95 0.78 14.67 4.38
C ARG A 95 -0.14 14.40 5.58
N SER A 96 -0.22 13.14 6.04
CA SER A 96 -0.99 12.76 7.23
C SER A 96 -0.25 13.07 8.52
N TRP A 97 -1.00 13.05 9.63
CA TRP A 97 -0.44 13.25 10.96
C TRP A 97 0.73 12.31 11.25
N ARG A 98 1.75 12.84 11.92
CA ARG A 98 2.93 12.11 12.39
C ARG A 98 3.03 12.17 13.91
N ALA A 99 3.53 11.10 14.52
CA ALA A 99 3.75 11.05 15.96
C ALA A 99 4.74 12.15 16.41
N PRO A 100 4.39 12.90 17.47
CA PRO A 100 5.31 13.92 18.00
C PRO A 100 6.54 13.27 18.66
N GLY A 101 7.63 14.04 18.71
CA GLY A 101 8.89 13.63 19.35
C GLY A 101 9.76 12.68 18.52
N LEU A 102 9.45 12.48 17.24
CA LEU A 102 10.39 11.85 16.31
C LEU A 102 11.52 12.82 15.99
N LYS A 103 12.77 12.31 16.03
CA LYS A 103 13.96 13.14 15.76
C LYS A 103 14.19 13.45 14.28
N ASP A 104 13.50 12.69 13.40
CA ASP A 104 13.77 12.67 11.98
C ASP A 104 12.45 12.40 11.26
N ILE A 105 12.11 13.24 10.29
CA ILE A 105 10.87 13.16 9.50
C ILE A 105 10.79 11.87 8.66
N SER A 106 11.94 11.28 8.32
CA SER A 106 11.98 10.02 7.58
C SER A 106 11.57 8.79 8.41
N LEU A 107 11.38 8.96 9.74
CA LEU A 107 10.92 7.89 10.62
C LEU A 107 9.41 7.68 10.55
N THR A 108 9.03 6.41 10.51
CA THR A 108 7.64 5.99 10.70
C THR A 108 7.48 5.36 12.07
N HIS A 109 6.45 5.80 12.80
CA HIS A 109 6.08 5.29 14.12
C HIS A 109 4.57 5.10 14.22
N VAL A 110 4.18 4.06 14.92
CA VAL A 110 2.80 3.84 15.38
C VAL A 110 2.85 3.30 16.81
N ASP A 111 1.95 3.75 17.65
CA ASP A 111 1.84 3.24 19.03
C ASP A 111 1.16 1.86 19.04
N ARG A 112 0.16 1.65 18.18
CA ARG A 112 -0.54 0.38 17.99
C ARG A 112 -0.89 0.17 16.52
N PHE A 113 -0.71 -1.04 16.00
CA PHE A 113 -1.09 -1.37 14.62
C PHE A 113 -2.60 -1.18 14.36
N ASP A 114 -3.42 -1.36 15.38
CA ASP A 114 -4.87 -1.10 15.33
C ASP A 114 -5.24 0.32 14.91
N ASP A 115 -4.36 1.28 15.17
CA ASP A 115 -4.61 2.67 14.78
C ASP A 115 -4.68 2.84 13.26
N TYR A 116 -3.89 2.05 12.49
CA TYR A 116 -4.01 2.02 11.02
C TYR A 116 -5.36 1.44 10.58
N VAL A 117 -5.84 0.41 11.25
CA VAL A 117 -7.12 -0.24 10.91
C VAL A 117 -8.30 0.68 11.21
N GLU A 118 -8.26 1.37 12.35
CA GLU A 118 -9.31 2.33 12.70
C GLU A 118 -9.28 3.56 11.79
N ASP A 119 -8.10 4.01 11.38
CA ASP A 119 -7.96 5.07 10.38
C ASP A 119 -8.57 4.65 9.05
N LEU A 120 -8.30 3.44 8.58
CA LEU A 120 -8.90 2.91 7.35
C LEU A 120 -10.43 2.87 7.44
N ARG A 121 -11.00 2.51 8.62
CA ARG A 121 -12.46 2.56 8.84
C ARG A 121 -13.02 3.96 8.67
N ARG A 122 -12.34 4.97 9.23
CA ARG A 122 -12.73 6.37 9.11
C ARG A 122 -12.66 6.84 7.66
N VAL A 123 -11.55 6.56 6.99
CA VAL A 123 -11.39 6.88 5.56
C VAL A 123 -12.47 6.20 4.73
N TYR A 124 -12.77 4.92 5.02
CA TYR A 124 -13.85 4.23 4.32
C TYR A 124 -15.21 4.91 4.55
N ALA A 125 -15.56 5.19 5.78
CA ALA A 125 -16.86 5.78 6.12
C ALA A 125 -17.03 7.18 5.51
N ASP A 126 -16.01 8.03 5.59
CA ASP A 126 -16.12 9.44 5.24
C ASP A 126 -15.80 9.71 3.75
N ALA A 127 -14.92 8.92 3.13
CA ALA A 127 -14.44 9.20 1.79
C ALA A 127 -14.82 8.14 0.74
N VAL A 128 -15.00 6.86 1.13
CA VAL A 128 -15.31 5.78 0.18
C VAL A 128 -16.79 5.43 0.15
N ALA A 129 -17.43 5.32 1.32
CA ALA A 129 -18.82 4.90 1.41
C ALA A 129 -19.81 5.76 0.58
N PRO A 130 -19.61 7.08 0.44
CA PRO A 130 -20.46 7.93 -0.42
C PRO A 130 -20.14 7.81 -1.92
N MET A 131 -19.07 7.11 -2.31
CA MET A 131 -18.65 6.97 -3.70
C MET A 131 -19.46 5.89 -4.45
N PRO A 132 -19.39 5.88 -5.81
CA PRO A 132 -20.05 4.85 -6.63
C PRO A 132 -19.63 3.43 -6.25
N ARG A 133 -20.61 2.54 -6.12
CA ARG A 133 -20.41 1.10 -5.88
C ARG A 133 -20.22 0.35 -7.21
N PRO A 134 -19.58 -0.86 -7.19
CA PRO A 134 -19.04 -1.57 -6.03
C PRO A 134 -17.75 -0.94 -5.49
N HIS A 135 -17.48 -1.15 -4.18
CA HIS A 135 -16.24 -0.71 -3.55
C HIS A 135 -15.22 -1.84 -3.52
N ARG A 136 -14.02 -1.55 -3.98
CA ARG A 136 -12.91 -2.51 -4.11
C ARG A 136 -11.65 -1.93 -3.48
N ILE A 137 -10.70 -2.80 -3.15
CA ILE A 137 -9.42 -2.38 -2.57
C ILE A 137 -8.27 -2.84 -3.48
N PHE A 138 -7.31 -1.95 -3.69
CA PHE A 138 -5.95 -2.29 -4.07
C PHE A 138 -5.04 -1.94 -2.90
N CYS A 139 -4.24 -2.89 -2.41
CA CYS A 139 -3.32 -2.62 -1.32
C CYS A 139 -1.92 -3.18 -1.60
N HIS A 140 -0.92 -2.54 -0.99
CA HIS A 140 0.47 -2.96 -1.10
C HIS A 140 1.11 -3.12 0.28
N SER A 141 1.92 -4.17 0.46
CA SER A 141 2.81 -4.36 1.61
C SER A 141 2.11 -4.18 2.97
N MET A 142 2.55 -3.24 3.81
CA MET A 142 1.90 -2.89 5.09
C MET A 142 0.40 -2.61 4.91
N GLY A 143 0.01 -1.96 3.82
CA GLY A 143 -1.40 -1.75 3.49
C GLY A 143 -2.18 -3.05 3.35
N GLY A 144 -1.52 -4.14 2.96
CA GLY A 144 -2.10 -5.49 2.93
C GLY A 144 -2.41 -6.01 4.34
N ALA A 145 -1.53 -5.79 5.32
CA ALA A 145 -1.80 -6.15 6.72
C ALA A 145 -2.98 -5.35 7.30
N VAL A 146 -3.02 -4.05 7.02
CA VAL A 146 -4.14 -3.18 7.43
C VAL A 146 -5.45 -3.63 6.79
N THR A 147 -5.42 -3.95 5.48
CA THR A 147 -6.58 -4.45 4.73
C THR A 147 -7.05 -5.82 5.25
N ALA A 148 -6.14 -6.75 5.53
CA ALA A 148 -6.49 -8.07 6.08
C ALA A 148 -7.29 -7.91 7.39
N LEU A 149 -6.75 -7.17 8.37
CA LEU A 149 -7.45 -6.93 9.65
C LEU A 149 -8.77 -6.16 9.46
N PHE A 150 -8.84 -5.25 8.52
CA PHE A 150 -10.06 -4.51 8.20
C PHE A 150 -11.16 -5.44 7.65
N LEU A 151 -10.80 -6.37 6.76
CA LEU A 151 -11.73 -7.32 6.16
C LEU A 151 -12.12 -8.47 7.10
N GLU A 152 -11.24 -8.84 8.05
CA GLU A 152 -11.50 -9.84 9.07
C GLU A 152 -12.49 -9.37 10.15
N ASP A 153 -12.66 -8.06 10.30
CA ASP A 153 -13.55 -7.50 11.31
C ASP A 153 -15.02 -7.61 10.87
N PRO A 154 -15.90 -8.20 11.70
CA PRO A 154 -17.33 -8.34 11.40
C PRO A 154 -18.08 -7.01 11.24
N ARG A 155 -17.49 -5.91 11.72
CA ARG A 155 -17.99 -4.54 11.41
C ARG A 155 -17.64 -4.11 9.98
N GLY A 156 -17.07 -5.03 9.20
CA GLY A 156 -16.44 -4.78 7.91
C GLY A 156 -17.32 -4.04 6.93
N ALA A 157 -16.65 -3.28 6.10
CA ALA A 157 -17.27 -2.56 4.99
C ALA A 157 -17.72 -3.54 3.90
N ALA A 158 -18.71 -3.14 3.12
CA ALA A 158 -19.13 -3.85 1.93
C ALA A 158 -18.05 -3.70 0.84
N ILE A 159 -16.96 -4.42 1.00
CA ILE A 159 -15.90 -4.57 0.00
C ILE A 159 -16.17 -5.84 -0.80
N ASP A 160 -16.28 -5.68 -2.11
CA ASP A 160 -16.53 -6.78 -3.03
C ASP A 160 -15.25 -7.56 -3.32
N ARG A 161 -14.16 -6.84 -3.65
CA ARG A 161 -12.89 -7.45 -4.06
C ARG A 161 -11.71 -6.70 -3.47
N ALA A 162 -10.63 -7.43 -3.19
CA ALA A 162 -9.34 -6.83 -2.84
C ALA A 162 -8.19 -7.49 -3.60
N ALA A 163 -7.41 -6.67 -4.33
CA ALA A 163 -6.15 -7.08 -4.95
C ALA A 163 -5.01 -6.72 -4.00
N MET A 164 -4.34 -7.74 -3.44
CA MET A 164 -3.28 -7.60 -2.47
C MET A 164 -1.91 -7.80 -3.12
N CYS A 165 -1.19 -6.71 -3.37
CA CYS A 165 0.14 -6.71 -3.96
C CYS A 165 1.21 -6.88 -2.86
N ALA A 166 1.91 -8.01 -2.85
CA ALA A 166 2.97 -8.35 -1.91
C ALA A 166 2.62 -7.99 -0.44
N PRO A 167 1.45 -8.42 0.11
CA PRO A 167 0.97 -7.95 1.41
C PRO A 167 1.90 -8.38 2.54
N MET A 168 2.14 -7.50 3.50
CA MET A 168 2.91 -7.78 4.71
C MET A 168 2.06 -8.61 5.70
N ILE A 169 1.87 -9.90 5.42
CA ILE A 169 1.31 -10.82 6.42
C ILE A 169 2.34 -11.08 7.52
N ALA A 170 3.63 -11.17 7.15
CA ALA A 170 4.74 -11.12 8.09
C ALA A 170 5.92 -10.36 7.47
N PRO A 171 6.58 -9.45 8.21
CA PRO A 171 7.78 -8.78 7.73
C PRO A 171 8.97 -9.75 7.69
N ASP A 172 9.89 -9.53 6.74
CA ASP A 172 11.22 -10.16 6.75
C ASP A 172 12.21 -9.25 7.47
N LEU A 173 12.73 -9.69 8.61
CA LEU A 173 13.74 -8.96 9.37
C LEU A 173 15.17 -9.17 8.85
N LYS A 174 15.34 -9.95 7.78
CA LYS A 174 16.60 -10.27 7.07
C LYS A 174 17.70 -10.86 7.97
N VAL A 175 18.20 -10.05 8.90
CA VAL A 175 19.37 -10.39 9.73
C VAL A 175 19.03 -11.06 11.06
N LEU A 176 17.76 -11.07 11.45
CA LEU A 176 17.33 -11.59 12.75
C LEU A 176 16.12 -12.53 12.62
N PRO A 177 16.12 -13.67 13.33
CA PRO A 177 14.90 -14.44 13.51
C PRO A 177 13.80 -13.59 14.16
N ILE A 178 12.56 -13.77 13.74
CA ILE A 178 11.39 -13.00 14.24
C ILE A 178 11.33 -12.95 15.78
N PRO A 179 11.49 -14.06 16.54
CA PRO A 179 11.46 -14.02 18.01
C PRO A 179 12.55 -13.13 18.62
N VAL A 180 13.76 -13.12 18.02
CA VAL A 180 14.87 -12.28 18.47
C VAL A 180 14.60 -10.80 18.18
N GLY A 181 14.15 -10.50 16.97
CA GLY A 181 13.73 -9.14 16.60
C GLY A 181 12.64 -8.60 17.53
N ARG A 182 11.64 -9.44 17.84
CA ARG A 182 10.56 -9.09 18.78
C ARG A 182 11.10 -8.79 20.18
N LEU A 183 11.99 -9.62 20.71
CA LEU A 183 12.61 -9.41 22.03
C LEU A 183 13.40 -8.09 22.08
N LEU A 184 14.22 -7.82 21.06
CA LEU A 184 15.02 -6.59 20.96
C LEU A 184 14.13 -5.34 20.88
N CYS A 185 13.11 -5.36 20.03
CA CYS A 185 12.20 -4.21 19.88
C CYS A 185 11.37 -3.99 21.16
N GLY A 186 10.91 -5.06 21.80
CA GLY A 186 10.20 -5.00 23.10
C GLY A 186 11.07 -4.44 24.22
N GLY A 187 12.32 -4.91 24.33
CA GLY A 187 13.31 -4.38 25.27
C GLY A 187 13.63 -2.91 25.04
N ALA A 188 13.82 -2.50 23.80
CA ALA A 188 14.00 -1.09 23.44
C ALA A 188 12.78 -0.24 23.84
N GLY A 189 11.57 -0.76 23.64
CA GLY A 189 10.34 -0.10 24.07
C GLY A 189 10.28 0.08 25.59
N ALA A 190 10.58 -0.96 26.38
CA ALA A 190 10.61 -0.93 27.84
C ALA A 190 11.64 0.10 28.39
N LEU A 191 12.73 0.34 27.65
CA LEU A 191 13.76 1.34 27.98
C LEU A 191 13.42 2.75 27.45
N GLY A 192 12.19 3.00 26.99
CA GLY A 192 11.77 4.32 26.47
C GLY A 192 12.35 4.66 25.08
N MET A 193 12.93 3.70 24.37
CA MET A 193 13.51 3.89 23.04
C MET A 193 12.54 3.56 21.90
N GLY A 194 11.26 3.32 22.18
CA GLY A 194 10.27 2.91 21.20
C GLY A 194 10.17 3.83 19.97
N LYS A 195 10.39 5.13 20.13
CA LYS A 195 10.40 6.13 19.04
C LYS A 195 11.77 6.33 18.36
N ARG A 196 12.80 5.57 18.73
CA ARG A 196 14.09 5.64 18.07
C ARG A 196 14.13 4.76 16.84
N ARG A 197 14.97 5.14 15.87
CA ARG A 197 15.24 4.38 14.65
C ARG A 197 15.83 3.01 15.00
N VAL A 198 15.36 1.97 14.33
CA VAL A 198 15.98 0.63 14.41
C VAL A 198 17.41 0.72 13.87
N PHE A 199 18.36 0.12 14.58
CA PHE A 199 19.82 0.28 14.33
C PHE A 199 20.27 -0.14 12.93
N ILE A 200 19.52 -1.02 12.25
CA ILE A 200 19.84 -1.50 10.89
C ILE A 200 19.30 -0.57 9.78
N SER A 201 18.48 0.44 10.12
CA SER A 201 17.91 1.35 9.13
C SER A 201 18.66 2.68 9.09
N ARG A 202 18.65 3.35 7.94
CA ARG A 202 19.33 4.63 7.69
C ARG A 202 18.31 5.74 7.46
N PRO A 203 18.66 7.02 7.73
CA PRO A 203 17.89 8.15 7.21
C PRO A 203 17.80 8.10 5.67
N TYR A 204 16.78 8.75 5.13
CA TYR A 204 16.69 8.94 3.68
C TYR A 204 17.87 9.77 3.16
N VAL A 205 18.45 9.35 2.05
CA VAL A 205 19.48 10.07 1.31
C VAL A 205 19.07 10.08 -0.15
N TYR A 206 19.12 11.23 -0.80
CA TYR A 206 18.79 11.36 -2.23
C TYR A 206 20.06 11.30 -3.09
N PRO A 207 20.01 10.60 -4.22
CA PRO A 207 19.00 9.59 -4.59
C PRO A 207 19.14 8.34 -3.75
N ASP A 208 18.02 7.61 -3.58
CA ASP A 208 18.07 6.27 -3.00
C ASP A 208 18.75 5.30 -3.98
N ASP A 209 19.28 4.21 -3.48
CA ASP A 209 20.02 3.24 -4.29
C ASP A 209 19.09 2.27 -5.03
N PHE A 210 19.07 2.35 -6.36
CA PHE A 210 18.24 1.48 -7.21
C PHE A 210 18.59 0.00 -7.09
N ASP A 211 19.85 -0.35 -6.90
CA ASP A 211 20.27 -1.77 -6.87
C ASP A 211 19.71 -2.50 -5.64
N THR A 212 19.59 -1.79 -4.54
CA THR A 212 18.98 -2.28 -3.29
C THR A 212 17.50 -1.98 -3.15
N ALA A 213 16.94 -1.19 -4.07
CA ALA A 213 15.53 -0.79 -4.04
C ALA A 213 14.59 -2.00 -4.18
N PRO A 214 13.40 -1.92 -3.56
CA PRO A 214 12.38 -2.97 -3.69
C PRO A 214 11.66 -2.98 -5.05
N ALA A 215 12.10 -2.17 -6.00
CA ALA A 215 11.61 -2.05 -7.37
C ALA A 215 12.68 -2.50 -8.38
N ASN A 216 12.27 -2.89 -9.59
CA ASN A 216 13.19 -3.22 -10.69
C ASN A 216 12.86 -2.52 -12.02
N GLY A 217 11.88 -1.61 -12.04
CA GLY A 217 11.57 -0.72 -13.16
C GLY A 217 12.28 0.62 -12.99
N ARG A 218 13.39 0.81 -13.70
CA ARG A 218 14.28 1.97 -13.55
C ARG A 218 13.55 3.31 -13.77
N ALA A 219 12.79 3.44 -14.83
CA ALA A 219 12.09 4.70 -15.15
C ALA A 219 11.10 5.13 -14.06
N ARG A 220 10.33 4.15 -13.50
CA ARG A 220 9.40 4.37 -12.39
C ARG A 220 10.11 4.71 -11.08
N PHE A 221 11.27 4.10 -10.86
CA PHE A 221 12.10 4.41 -9.70
C PHE A 221 12.62 5.85 -9.78
N ASP A 222 13.28 6.22 -10.87
CA ASP A 222 13.88 7.54 -11.07
C ASP A 222 12.83 8.65 -10.98
N TRP A 223 11.66 8.46 -11.59
CA TRP A 223 10.57 9.43 -11.50
C TRP A 223 10.14 9.65 -10.05
N TYR A 224 9.90 8.59 -9.28
CA TYR A 224 9.46 8.75 -7.90
C TYR A 224 10.54 9.38 -7.01
N GLU A 225 11.81 9.11 -7.28
CA GLU A 225 12.92 9.80 -6.60
C GLU A 225 12.87 11.32 -6.86
N THR A 226 12.53 11.76 -8.07
CA THR A 226 12.34 13.20 -8.33
C THR A 226 11.17 13.79 -7.53
N VAL A 227 10.08 13.02 -7.34
CA VAL A 227 8.94 13.42 -6.50
C VAL A 227 9.34 13.57 -5.03
N ARG A 228 10.22 12.70 -4.51
CA ARG A 228 10.67 12.71 -3.11
C ARG A 228 11.73 13.78 -2.81
N ARG A 229 12.56 14.14 -3.80
CA ARG A 229 13.78 14.96 -3.62
C ARG A 229 13.55 16.20 -2.77
N ASP A 230 12.56 17.00 -3.12
CA ASP A 230 12.30 18.31 -2.51
C ASP A 230 11.06 18.30 -1.59
N ARG A 231 10.59 17.09 -1.20
CA ARG A 231 9.36 16.86 -0.44
C ARG A 231 9.66 16.03 0.82
N PRO A 232 10.14 16.65 1.90
CA PRO A 232 10.50 15.92 3.14
C PRO A 232 9.40 15.03 3.69
N GLU A 233 8.14 15.42 3.51
CA GLU A 233 6.97 14.62 3.88
C GLU A 233 6.87 13.28 3.14
N PHE A 234 7.53 13.12 2.00
CA PHE A 234 7.57 11.89 1.21
C PHE A 234 8.83 11.04 1.42
N GLN A 235 9.73 11.50 2.28
CA GLN A 235 11.04 10.87 2.50
C GLN A 235 11.03 9.83 3.64
N ASN A 236 9.88 9.21 3.94
CA ASN A 236 9.84 8.05 4.85
C ASN A 236 10.85 6.99 4.40
N ASN A 237 11.72 6.53 5.33
CA ASN A 237 12.77 5.57 4.99
C ASN A 237 13.11 4.57 6.09
N GLY A 238 12.50 4.64 7.24
CA GLY A 238 12.87 3.72 8.29
C GLY A 238 11.85 3.60 9.42
N PRO A 239 11.76 2.40 10.03
CA PRO A 239 10.91 2.15 11.17
C PRO A 239 11.56 2.60 12.48
N THR A 240 10.70 2.92 13.44
CA THR A 240 11.08 2.92 14.85
C THR A 240 11.02 1.52 15.45
N TYR A 241 11.63 1.31 16.61
CA TYR A 241 11.50 0.05 17.36
C TYR A 241 10.02 -0.29 17.66
N GLY A 242 9.21 0.71 18.01
CA GLY A 242 7.78 0.54 18.27
C GLY A 242 7.04 0.06 17.02
N TRP A 243 7.24 0.71 15.87
CA TRP A 243 6.62 0.27 14.61
C TRP A 243 7.02 -1.16 14.22
N THR A 244 8.31 -1.49 14.39
CA THR A 244 8.81 -2.84 14.05
C THR A 244 8.19 -3.90 14.96
N LEU A 245 8.06 -3.63 16.26
CA LEU A 245 7.40 -4.54 17.20
C LEU A 245 5.95 -4.79 16.80
N GLU A 246 5.20 -3.73 16.54
CA GLU A 246 3.80 -3.80 16.10
C GLU A 246 3.64 -4.56 14.78
N SER A 247 4.56 -4.36 13.83
CA SER A 247 4.54 -5.07 12.53
C SER A 247 4.87 -6.58 12.67
N ILE A 248 5.67 -6.97 13.67
CA ILE A 248 5.90 -8.38 14.00
C ILE A 248 4.65 -8.99 14.65
N ASP A 249 4.06 -8.28 15.62
CA ASP A 249 2.95 -8.81 16.41
C ASP A 249 1.63 -8.89 15.62
N VAL A 250 1.47 -8.09 14.55
CA VAL A 250 0.29 -8.12 13.69
C VAL A 250 0.12 -9.46 12.96
N THR A 251 1.22 -10.14 12.62
CA THR A 251 1.20 -11.46 11.95
C THR A 251 0.33 -12.47 12.68
N ARG A 252 0.48 -12.56 14.01
CA ARG A 252 -0.29 -13.51 14.84
C ARG A 252 -1.78 -13.20 14.86
N ARG A 253 -2.12 -11.93 14.69
CA ARG A 253 -3.53 -11.48 14.68
C ARG A 253 -4.17 -11.81 13.34
N ILE A 254 -3.50 -11.47 12.22
CA ILE A 254 -3.97 -11.80 10.86
C ILE A 254 -4.14 -13.32 10.70
N LEU A 255 -3.22 -14.11 11.24
CA LEU A 255 -3.26 -15.57 11.15
C LEU A 255 -3.98 -16.26 12.34
N ALA A 256 -4.69 -15.51 13.18
CA ALA A 256 -5.44 -16.11 14.27
C ALA A 256 -6.50 -17.12 13.77
N PRO A 257 -6.82 -18.16 14.53
CA PRO A 257 -7.87 -19.13 14.17
C PRO A 257 -9.21 -18.43 13.87
N GLY A 258 -9.80 -18.73 12.73
CA GLY A 258 -11.05 -18.14 12.27
C GLY A 258 -10.95 -16.72 11.72
N ALA A 259 -9.76 -16.07 11.68
CA ALA A 259 -9.64 -14.70 11.21
C ALA A 259 -9.72 -14.60 9.67
N PRO A 260 -8.86 -15.23 8.88
CA PRO A 260 -8.97 -15.20 7.41
C PRO A 260 -10.28 -15.81 6.89
N GLU A 261 -10.81 -16.80 7.59
CA GLU A 261 -12.05 -17.51 7.23
C GLU A 261 -13.30 -16.63 7.29
N ARG A 262 -13.24 -15.49 8.00
CA ARG A 262 -14.34 -14.51 8.07
C ARG A 262 -14.40 -13.55 6.89
N ILE A 263 -13.35 -13.50 6.07
CA ILE A 263 -13.29 -12.56 4.93
C ILE A 263 -14.31 -12.97 3.87
N GLY A 264 -15.32 -12.13 3.65
CA GLY A 264 -16.35 -12.35 2.63
C GLY A 264 -15.98 -11.82 1.24
N ALA A 265 -15.03 -10.91 1.15
CA ALA A 265 -14.55 -10.36 -0.12
C ALA A 265 -13.80 -11.42 -0.95
N ARG A 266 -13.85 -11.31 -2.29
CA ARG A 266 -12.92 -12.05 -3.14
C ARG A 266 -11.54 -11.44 -3.02
N ILE A 267 -10.51 -12.26 -2.82
CA ILE A 267 -9.12 -11.80 -2.70
C ILE A 267 -8.27 -12.40 -3.82
N GLN A 268 -7.54 -11.54 -4.54
CA GLN A 268 -6.37 -11.97 -5.31
C GLN A 268 -5.10 -11.49 -4.61
N LEU A 269 -4.29 -12.42 -4.15
CA LEU A 269 -3.01 -12.15 -3.50
C LEU A 269 -1.87 -12.44 -4.47
N TYR A 270 -1.00 -11.46 -4.66
CA TYR A 270 0.16 -11.53 -5.53
C TYR A 270 1.44 -11.51 -4.72
N THR A 271 2.18 -12.62 -4.72
CA THR A 271 3.52 -12.73 -4.12
C THR A 271 4.57 -12.38 -5.16
N ALA A 272 5.49 -11.49 -4.85
CA ALA A 272 6.65 -11.22 -5.70
C ALA A 272 7.71 -12.31 -5.50
N ALA A 273 8.18 -12.92 -6.61
CA ALA A 273 9.13 -14.05 -6.51
C ALA A 273 10.52 -13.66 -5.98
N LEU A 274 10.91 -12.39 -6.17
CA LEU A 274 12.19 -11.84 -5.71
C LEU A 274 12.00 -10.89 -4.50
N ASP A 275 10.94 -11.12 -3.72
CA ASP A 275 10.65 -10.29 -2.54
C ASP A 275 11.72 -10.48 -1.45
N GLY A 276 12.31 -9.38 -1.01
CA GLY A 276 13.24 -9.36 0.11
C GLY A 276 12.73 -8.50 1.28
N THR A 277 11.42 -8.25 1.36
CA THR A 277 10.83 -7.33 2.35
C THR A 277 9.80 -8.04 3.23
N VAL A 278 9.04 -8.97 2.66
CA VAL A 278 8.00 -9.73 3.36
C VAL A 278 8.15 -11.22 3.08
N LEU A 279 7.66 -12.04 4.01
CA LEU A 279 7.79 -13.50 3.92
C LEU A 279 6.65 -14.11 3.07
N PRO A 280 6.96 -14.92 2.03
CA PRO A 280 5.96 -15.54 1.17
C PRO A 280 5.15 -16.66 1.85
N GLY A 281 5.76 -17.38 2.81
CA GLY A 281 5.08 -18.46 3.54
C GLY A 281 3.84 -18.00 4.28
N PRO A 282 3.90 -16.95 5.11
CA PRO A 282 2.72 -16.36 5.74
C PRO A 282 1.67 -15.83 4.77
N GLN A 283 2.07 -15.29 3.61
CA GLN A 283 1.11 -14.88 2.55
C GLN A 283 0.30 -16.09 2.06
N LYS A 284 0.98 -17.21 1.80
CA LYS A 284 0.30 -18.45 1.41
C LYS A 284 -0.59 -18.98 2.54
N ALA A 285 -0.10 -19.00 3.77
CA ALA A 285 -0.89 -19.46 4.92
C ALA A 285 -2.15 -18.62 5.17
N PHE A 286 -2.11 -17.32 4.86
CA PHE A 286 -3.26 -16.43 4.90
C PHE A 286 -4.27 -16.75 3.80
N ILE A 287 -3.81 -16.73 2.53
CA ILE A 287 -4.72 -16.80 1.38
C ILE A 287 -5.38 -18.17 1.26
N ASP A 288 -4.70 -19.26 1.65
CA ASP A 288 -5.25 -20.62 1.64
C ASP A 288 -6.44 -20.78 2.59
N ARG A 289 -6.61 -19.87 3.55
CA ARG A 289 -7.69 -19.85 4.55
C ARG A 289 -8.82 -18.87 4.21
N VAL A 290 -8.61 -18.00 3.23
CA VAL A 290 -9.66 -17.07 2.77
C VAL A 290 -10.64 -17.83 1.86
N PRO A 291 -11.96 -17.86 2.17
CA PRO A 291 -12.91 -18.68 1.42
C PRO A 291 -12.99 -18.41 -0.08
N ARG A 292 -12.76 -17.15 -0.49
CA ARG A 292 -12.77 -16.72 -1.90
C ARG A 292 -11.40 -16.13 -2.28
N GLY A 293 -10.32 -16.82 -1.85
CA GLY A 293 -8.93 -16.41 -2.04
C GLY A 293 -8.31 -17.09 -3.26
N GLU A 294 -7.55 -16.33 -4.04
CA GLU A 294 -6.73 -16.80 -5.15
C GLU A 294 -5.30 -16.32 -4.96
N HIS A 295 -4.31 -17.19 -5.17
CA HIS A 295 -2.89 -16.87 -4.99
C HIS A 295 -2.12 -16.93 -6.30
N PHE A 296 -1.36 -15.88 -6.57
CA PHE A 296 -0.51 -15.75 -7.75
C PHE A 296 0.93 -15.41 -7.35
N THR A 297 1.91 -16.04 -8.02
CA THR A 297 3.31 -15.66 -7.89
C THR A 297 3.75 -14.90 -9.13
N VAL A 298 4.22 -13.67 -8.96
CA VAL A 298 4.72 -12.82 -10.06
C VAL A 298 6.23 -13.04 -10.20
N ARG A 299 6.62 -13.74 -11.26
CA ARG A 299 8.03 -14.00 -11.58
C ARG A 299 8.74 -12.69 -11.91
N ASP A 300 10.05 -12.65 -11.66
CA ASP A 300 10.93 -11.52 -11.98
C ASP A 300 10.51 -10.17 -11.35
N ALA A 301 9.59 -10.19 -10.37
CA ALA A 301 9.18 -9.03 -9.60
C ALA A 301 9.90 -8.98 -8.25
N LYS A 302 10.44 -7.81 -7.90
CA LYS A 302 10.77 -7.44 -6.53
C LYS A 302 9.50 -7.03 -5.78
N HIS A 303 9.62 -6.66 -4.50
CA HIS A 303 8.52 -6.34 -3.60
C HIS A 303 7.47 -5.36 -4.18
N GLU A 304 7.92 -4.30 -4.85
CA GLU A 304 7.05 -3.32 -5.50
C GLU A 304 6.68 -3.76 -6.93
N ILE A 305 5.81 -4.78 -7.07
CA ILE A 305 5.40 -5.32 -8.37
C ILE A 305 4.91 -4.23 -9.31
N PHE A 306 4.19 -3.23 -8.79
CA PHE A 306 3.66 -2.10 -9.55
C PHE A 306 4.74 -1.10 -10.02
N ARG A 307 6.00 -1.30 -9.64
CA ARG A 307 7.16 -0.55 -10.13
C ARG A 307 8.19 -1.46 -10.79
N SER A 308 7.71 -2.52 -11.40
CA SER A 308 8.53 -3.45 -12.18
C SER A 308 8.81 -2.92 -13.59
N THR A 309 9.61 -3.67 -14.35
CA THR A 309 9.79 -3.45 -15.78
C THR A 309 8.47 -3.65 -16.53
N ASP A 310 8.33 -3.07 -17.71
CA ASP A 310 7.09 -3.18 -18.53
C ASP A 310 6.70 -4.63 -18.79
N ALA A 311 7.69 -5.52 -19.04
CA ALA A 311 7.47 -6.93 -19.29
C ALA A 311 6.79 -7.67 -18.12
N VAL A 312 7.02 -7.23 -16.88
CA VAL A 312 6.42 -7.80 -15.66
C VAL A 312 5.14 -7.04 -15.30
N LEU A 313 5.20 -5.72 -15.31
CA LEU A 313 4.11 -4.87 -14.84
C LEU A 313 2.86 -4.98 -15.72
N PHE A 314 3.00 -4.91 -17.04
CA PHE A 314 1.85 -4.81 -17.94
C PHE A 314 0.93 -6.04 -17.90
N PRO A 315 1.43 -7.28 -18.04
CA PRO A 315 0.56 -8.46 -17.94
C PRO A 315 -0.01 -8.65 -16.52
N TRP A 316 0.78 -8.35 -15.48
CA TRP A 316 0.29 -8.42 -14.12
C TRP A 316 -0.84 -7.42 -13.87
N TRP A 317 -0.65 -6.16 -14.25
CA TRP A 317 -1.66 -5.12 -14.04
C TRP A 317 -2.93 -5.35 -14.87
N ALA A 318 -2.80 -5.86 -16.08
CA ALA A 318 -3.97 -6.23 -16.89
C ALA A 318 -4.84 -7.27 -16.16
N GLY A 319 -4.24 -8.24 -15.46
CA GLY A 319 -4.94 -9.19 -14.60
C GLY A 319 -5.62 -8.53 -13.40
N VAL A 320 -4.88 -7.69 -12.67
CA VAL A 320 -5.39 -6.91 -11.52
C VAL A 320 -6.54 -6.00 -11.96
N LEU A 321 -6.35 -5.26 -13.04
CA LEU A 321 -7.36 -4.32 -13.56
C LEU A 321 -8.64 -5.06 -13.95
N ARG A 322 -8.53 -6.19 -14.67
CA ARG A 322 -9.67 -7.04 -14.97
C ARG A 322 -10.41 -7.45 -13.71
N PHE A 323 -9.71 -8.00 -12.72
CA PHE A 323 -10.28 -8.39 -11.45
C PHE A 323 -11.00 -7.23 -10.74
N LEU A 324 -10.42 -6.02 -10.79
CA LEU A 324 -10.99 -4.82 -10.17
C LEU A 324 -12.10 -4.16 -11.01
N THR A 325 -12.27 -4.49 -12.30
CA THR A 325 -13.24 -3.83 -13.18
C THR A 325 -14.38 -4.75 -13.65
N GLU A 326 -14.25 -6.07 -13.52
CA GLU A 326 -15.32 -7.00 -13.89
C GLU A 326 -16.63 -6.69 -13.16
N ALA A 327 -17.73 -6.70 -13.92
CA ALA A 327 -19.07 -6.66 -13.34
C ALA A 327 -19.29 -7.87 -12.42
N GLU A 328 -20.13 -7.75 -11.41
CA GLU A 328 -20.63 -8.93 -10.70
C GLU A 328 -21.41 -9.78 -11.68
N THR A 329 -20.92 -10.99 -11.97
CA THR A 329 -21.78 -12.01 -12.56
C THR A 329 -22.81 -12.35 -11.49
N GLY A 330 -24.07 -11.96 -11.72
CA GLY A 330 -25.16 -12.15 -10.78
C GLY A 330 -25.15 -13.58 -10.24
N ALA A 331 -25.24 -13.69 -8.93
CA ALA A 331 -25.49 -14.94 -8.23
C ALA A 331 -26.94 -15.35 -8.40
#